data_1cf2582fe113033dc6dd31aad45ff5e3
#
_entry.id   1cf2582fe113033dc6dd31aad45ff5e3
#
_cell.length_a   1.000
_cell.length_b   1.000
_cell.length_c   1.000
_cell.angle_alpha   90.00
_cell.angle_beta   90.00
_cell.angle_gamma   90.00
#
_symmetry.space_group_name_H-M   'P 1'
#
loop_
_entity.id
_entity.type
_entity.pdbx_description
1 polymer ?
#
loop_
_entity_poly.entity_id
_entity_poly.type
_entity_poly.pdbx_seq_one_letter_code
_entity_poly.pdbx_strand_id
1 'polypeptide(L)'
;MKKKRFWEIINKINWSHYWKFDKNCEICRQRMLEACTEDELKEFEDMAKDMNSKLEERCMEYYRTISNGEYDYMCPEGFANSNWIGNDTMADGLWHIIGKGKSTYDMVMKNPNEFWGVFGNVYNMMDTECFGYIFQEFD
;
A
#
# COMPACT_ATOMS: atom_id res chain seq x y z
N MET A 1 13.06 14.49 3.22
CA MET A 1 13.13 13.39 4.23
C MET A 1 13.99 12.27 3.72
N LYS A 2 14.79 11.68 4.59
CA LYS A 2 15.59 10.50 4.23
C LYS A 2 14.73 9.24 4.30
N LYS A 3 15.04 8.25 3.45
CA LYS A 3 14.30 6.98 3.41
C LYS A 3 14.27 6.26 4.76
N LYS A 4 15.40 6.29 5.49
CA LYS A 4 15.46 5.69 6.83
C LYS A 4 14.42 6.28 7.76
N ARG A 5 14.30 7.60 7.78
CA ARG A 5 13.31 8.30 8.62
C ARG A 5 11.88 7.96 8.18
N PHE A 6 11.65 7.89 6.87
CA PHE A 6 10.35 7.48 6.33
C PHE A 6 9.91 6.13 6.89
N TRP A 7 10.79 5.13 6.82
CA TRP A 7 10.45 3.79 7.31
C TRP A 7 10.33 3.71 8.83
N GLU A 8 11.06 4.54 9.57
CA GLU A 8 10.88 4.67 11.02
C GLU A 8 9.47 5.13 11.37
N ILE A 9 8.96 6.12 10.61
CA ILE A 9 7.59 6.62 10.79
C ILE A 9 6.58 5.53 10.43
N ILE A 10 6.76 4.85 9.32
CA ILE A 10 5.89 3.72 8.91
C ILE A 10 5.84 2.67 10.03
N ASN A 11 6.98 2.31 10.61
CA ASN A 11 7.02 1.33 11.69
C ASN A 11 6.27 1.80 12.94
N LYS A 12 6.32 3.09 13.25
CA LYS A 12 5.57 3.65 14.38
C LYS A 12 4.07 3.67 14.14
N ILE A 13 3.65 3.89 12.90
CA ILE A 13 2.25 3.84 12.53
C ILE A 13 1.72 2.41 12.72
N ASN A 14 2.53 1.41 12.42
CA ASN A 14 2.19 0.00 12.63
C ASN A 14 0.83 -0.37 12.05
N TRP A 15 0.70 -0.20 10.73
CA TRP A 15 -0.52 -0.47 10.01
C TRP A 15 -1.02 -1.91 10.21
N SER A 16 -2.31 -2.02 10.54
CA SER A 16 -2.97 -3.31 10.69
C SER A 16 -4.41 -3.19 10.19
N HIS A 17 -4.89 -4.22 9.51
CA HIS A 17 -6.27 -4.29 9.03
C HIS A 17 -7.18 -5.14 9.95
N TYR A 18 -6.69 -5.50 11.15
CA TYR A 18 -7.47 -6.29 12.12
C TYR A 18 -8.59 -5.49 12.79
N TRP A 19 -8.54 -4.16 12.72
CA TRP A 19 -9.56 -3.29 13.27
C TRP A 19 -10.56 -2.90 12.20
N LYS A 20 -11.74 -2.46 12.64
CA LYS A 20 -12.69 -1.84 11.71
C LYS A 20 -12.01 -0.67 11.02
N PHE A 21 -12.32 -0.47 9.73
CA PHE A 21 -11.67 0.51 8.88
C PHE A 21 -11.55 1.89 9.53
N ASP A 22 -12.67 2.48 9.95
CA ASP A 22 -12.69 3.83 10.52
C ASP A 22 -11.74 3.95 11.70
N LYS A 23 -11.78 2.97 12.59
CA LYS A 23 -10.97 2.96 13.80
C LYS A 23 -9.49 2.75 13.46
N ASN A 24 -9.20 1.90 12.50
CA ASN A 24 -7.83 1.65 12.08
C ASN A 24 -7.21 2.91 11.47
N CYS A 25 -7.92 3.60 10.59
CA CYS A 25 -7.46 4.86 10.01
C CYS A 25 -7.25 5.94 11.06
N GLU A 26 -8.18 6.06 12.00
CA GLU A 26 -8.07 7.04 13.09
C GLU A 26 -6.84 6.78 13.95
N ILE A 27 -6.61 5.54 14.36
CA ILE A 27 -5.46 5.16 15.18
C ILE A 27 -4.15 5.38 14.42
N CYS A 28 -4.09 4.93 13.17
CA CYS A 28 -2.88 5.07 12.36
C CYS A 28 -2.56 6.54 12.06
N ARG A 29 -3.57 7.34 11.78
CA ARG A 29 -3.40 8.77 11.60
C ARG A 29 -2.88 9.44 12.86
N GLN A 30 -3.44 9.11 14.02
CA GLN A 30 -2.97 9.65 15.29
C GLN A 30 -1.51 9.28 15.53
N ARG A 31 -1.12 8.05 15.27
CA ARG A 31 0.28 7.61 15.38
C ARG A 31 1.19 8.37 14.41
N MET A 32 0.73 8.63 13.19
CA MET A 32 1.48 9.45 12.23
C MET A 32 1.71 10.86 12.77
N LEU A 33 0.66 11.50 13.28
CA LEU A 33 0.74 12.85 13.85
C LEU A 33 1.67 12.90 15.05
N GLU A 34 1.72 11.85 15.86
CA GLU A 34 2.63 11.76 16.99
C GLU A 34 4.09 11.47 16.57
N ALA A 35 4.27 10.73 15.48
CA ALA A 35 5.59 10.34 15.00
C ALA A 35 6.30 11.43 14.21
N CYS A 36 5.54 12.29 13.52
CA CYS A 36 6.07 13.35 12.67
C CYS A 36 6.06 14.70 13.39
N THR A 37 7.08 15.50 13.15
CA THR A 37 6.97 16.93 13.44
C THR A 37 6.06 17.57 12.41
N GLU A 38 5.58 18.79 12.66
CA GLU A 38 4.72 19.51 11.73
C GLU A 38 5.39 19.66 10.36
N ASP A 39 6.68 19.98 10.35
CA ASP A 39 7.44 20.11 9.10
C ASP A 39 7.61 18.77 8.37
N GLU A 40 7.69 17.67 9.09
CA GLU A 40 7.85 16.35 8.50
C GLU A 40 6.59 15.79 7.85
N LEU A 41 5.41 16.25 8.25
CA LEU A 41 4.14 15.70 7.76
C LEU A 41 4.05 15.77 6.23
N LYS A 42 4.35 16.93 5.65
CA LYS A 42 4.29 17.11 4.20
C LYS A 42 5.36 16.27 3.49
N GLU A 43 6.57 16.25 4.03
CA GLU A 43 7.66 15.46 3.48
C GLU A 43 7.35 13.96 3.52
N PHE A 44 6.76 13.50 4.62
CA PHE A 44 6.34 12.11 4.78
C PHE A 44 5.28 11.73 3.76
N GLU A 45 4.24 12.55 3.62
CA GLU A 45 3.18 12.31 2.64
C GLU A 45 3.72 12.27 1.21
N ASP A 46 4.57 13.23 0.85
CA ASP A 46 5.17 13.30 -0.48
C ASP A 46 6.03 12.07 -0.77
N MET A 47 6.81 11.63 0.21
CA MET A 47 7.63 10.43 0.06
C MET A 47 6.78 9.17 -0.04
N ALA A 48 5.70 9.08 0.73
CA ALA A 48 4.77 7.95 0.65
C ALA A 48 4.14 7.85 -0.76
N LYS A 49 3.73 8.99 -1.32
CA LYS A 49 3.19 9.05 -2.69
C LYS A 49 4.24 8.67 -3.73
N ASP A 50 5.48 9.10 -3.56
CA ASP A 50 6.58 8.73 -4.45
C ASP A 50 6.87 7.24 -4.40
N MET A 51 6.92 6.66 -3.21
CA MET A 51 7.11 5.22 -3.03
C MET A 51 5.96 4.43 -3.64
N ASN A 52 4.73 4.91 -3.48
CA ASN A 52 3.55 4.28 -4.07
C ASN A 52 3.64 4.29 -5.61
N SER A 53 4.01 5.41 -6.20
CA SER A 53 4.16 5.53 -7.66
C SER A 53 5.23 4.59 -8.20
N LYS A 54 6.35 4.46 -7.51
CA LYS A 54 7.42 3.53 -7.90
C LYS A 54 6.97 2.07 -7.82
N LEU A 55 6.24 1.72 -6.77
CA LEU A 55 5.69 0.38 -6.60
C LEU A 55 4.67 0.06 -7.69
N GLU A 56 3.76 1.01 -7.97
CA GLU A 56 2.78 0.87 -9.04
C GLU A 56 3.46 0.63 -10.39
N GLU A 57 4.42 1.47 -10.75
CA GLU A 57 5.16 1.34 -12.00
C GLU A 57 5.82 -0.02 -12.13
N ARG A 58 6.44 -0.49 -11.06
CA ARG A 58 7.11 -1.79 -11.03
C ARG A 58 6.13 -2.95 -11.20
N CYS A 59 5.00 -2.91 -10.52
CA CYS A 59 3.97 -3.94 -10.62
C CYS A 59 3.32 -3.94 -12.01
N MET A 60 3.00 -2.79 -12.56
CA MET A 60 2.41 -2.68 -13.89
C MET A 60 3.37 -3.21 -14.96
N GLU A 61 4.64 -2.88 -14.89
CA GLU A 61 5.66 -3.41 -15.78
C GLU A 61 5.68 -4.94 -15.79
N TYR A 62 5.65 -5.53 -14.59
CA TYR A 62 5.62 -6.98 -14.42
C TYR A 62 4.37 -7.60 -15.06
N TYR A 63 3.18 -7.09 -14.72
CA TYR A 63 1.93 -7.66 -15.22
C TYR A 63 1.74 -7.46 -16.71
N ARG A 64 2.14 -6.33 -17.25
CA ARG A 64 2.14 -6.11 -18.70
C ARG A 64 3.05 -7.10 -19.41
N THR A 65 4.20 -7.38 -18.85
CA THR A 65 5.15 -8.34 -19.43
C THR A 65 4.56 -9.75 -19.46
N ILE A 66 4.03 -10.24 -18.36
CA ILE A 66 3.50 -11.62 -18.31
C ILE A 66 2.18 -11.79 -19.06
N SER A 67 1.45 -10.71 -19.29
CA SER A 67 0.19 -10.73 -20.05
C SER A 67 0.35 -10.31 -21.52
N ASN A 68 1.58 -10.12 -21.99
CA ASN A 68 1.87 -9.63 -23.35
C ASN A 68 1.18 -8.29 -23.66
N GLY A 69 1.09 -7.41 -22.65
CA GLY A 69 0.48 -6.09 -22.77
C GLY A 69 -1.04 -6.06 -22.64
N GLU A 70 -1.66 -7.20 -22.36
CA GLU A 70 -3.12 -7.29 -22.26
C GLU A 70 -3.66 -6.65 -20.99
N TYR A 71 -2.96 -6.82 -19.86
CA TYR A 71 -3.40 -6.32 -18.56
C TYR A 71 -2.31 -5.52 -17.87
N ASP A 72 -2.69 -4.40 -17.26
CA ASP A 72 -1.83 -3.63 -16.35
C ASP A 72 -1.65 -4.37 -15.01
N TYR A 73 -2.67 -5.11 -14.61
CA TYR A 73 -2.69 -5.90 -13.40
C TYR A 73 -3.42 -7.21 -13.63
N MET A 74 -2.97 -8.26 -12.96
CA MET A 74 -3.61 -9.56 -13.00
C MET A 74 -3.83 -10.07 -11.59
N CYS A 75 -4.97 -10.74 -11.40
CA CYS A 75 -5.30 -11.41 -10.16
C CYS A 75 -5.04 -12.91 -10.32
N PRO A 76 -4.38 -13.56 -9.37
CA PRO A 76 -4.21 -15.02 -9.42
C PRO A 76 -5.55 -15.74 -9.41
N GLU A 77 -5.56 -16.94 -9.97
CA GLU A 77 -6.74 -17.79 -9.94
C GLU A 77 -7.22 -18.00 -8.51
N GLY A 78 -8.51 -17.88 -8.30
CA GLY A 78 -9.14 -18.03 -6.99
C GLY A 78 -9.34 -16.74 -6.20
N PHE A 79 -8.76 -15.62 -6.63
CA PHE A 79 -8.94 -14.33 -5.95
C PHE A 79 -10.08 -13.49 -6.56
N ALA A 80 -10.34 -13.67 -7.85
CA ALA A 80 -11.43 -12.99 -8.53
C ALA A 80 -11.97 -13.86 -9.66
N ASN A 81 -13.16 -13.53 -10.17
CA ASN A 81 -13.81 -14.27 -11.25
C ASN A 81 -13.17 -14.02 -12.62
N SER A 82 -12.25 -13.09 -12.72
CA SER A 82 -11.53 -12.77 -13.95
C SER A 82 -10.08 -12.39 -13.63
N ASN A 83 -9.23 -12.37 -14.65
CA ASN A 83 -7.85 -11.92 -14.51
C ASN A 83 -7.74 -10.39 -14.37
N TRP A 84 -8.83 -9.68 -14.67
CA TRP A 84 -8.88 -8.23 -14.55
C TRP A 84 -9.12 -7.81 -13.10
N ILE A 85 -8.45 -6.76 -12.69
CA ILE A 85 -8.64 -6.16 -11.37
C ILE A 85 -8.76 -4.65 -11.53
N GLY A 86 -9.67 -4.04 -10.78
CA GLY A 86 -9.92 -2.61 -10.85
C GLY A 86 -8.81 -1.77 -10.24
N ASN A 87 -8.67 -0.53 -10.74
CA ASN A 87 -7.65 0.41 -10.26
C ASN A 87 -7.78 0.70 -8.77
N ASP A 88 -9.00 0.80 -8.25
CA ASP A 88 -9.24 1.09 -6.84
C ASP A 88 -8.71 -0.04 -5.95
N THR A 89 -8.94 -1.28 -6.34
CA THR A 89 -8.45 -2.45 -5.60
C THR A 89 -6.93 -2.49 -5.60
N MET A 90 -6.32 -2.20 -6.75
CA MET A 90 -4.85 -2.15 -6.84
C MET A 90 -4.28 -1.02 -5.98
N ALA A 91 -4.91 0.15 -5.99
CA ALA A 91 -4.49 1.27 -5.14
C ALA A 91 -4.50 0.86 -3.66
N ASP A 92 -5.56 0.18 -3.22
CA ASP A 92 -5.64 -0.32 -1.84
C ASP A 92 -4.50 -1.29 -1.53
N GLY A 93 -4.20 -2.19 -2.47
CA GLY A 93 -3.11 -3.16 -2.31
C GLY A 93 -1.74 -2.52 -2.24
N LEU A 94 -1.47 -1.54 -3.10
CA LEU A 94 -0.20 -0.83 -3.11
C LEU A 94 0.03 -0.09 -1.79
N TRP A 95 -0.98 0.61 -1.29
CA TRP A 95 -0.90 1.29 0.00
C TRP A 95 -0.74 0.32 1.15
N HIS A 96 -1.41 -0.83 1.10
CA HIS A 96 -1.27 -1.87 2.12
C HIS A 96 0.19 -2.35 2.20
N ILE A 97 0.84 -2.56 1.06
CA ILE A 97 2.25 -3.00 1.02
C ILE A 97 3.16 -1.95 1.67
N ILE A 98 2.96 -0.67 1.38
CA ILE A 98 3.74 0.40 2.00
C ILE A 98 3.53 0.42 3.51
N GLY A 99 2.29 0.31 3.95
CA GLY A 99 1.95 0.27 5.37
C GLY A 99 2.57 -0.91 6.12
N LYS A 100 2.86 -2.02 5.43
CA LYS A 100 3.49 -3.20 6.03
C LYS A 100 4.98 -3.02 6.31
N GLY A 101 5.60 -1.99 5.73
CA GLY A 101 6.97 -1.62 6.05
C GLY A 101 7.98 -1.91 4.94
N LYS A 102 9.23 -1.55 5.24
CA LYS A 102 10.33 -1.60 4.27
C LYS A 102 10.59 -3.00 3.72
N SER A 103 10.63 -4.01 4.58
CA SER A 103 10.92 -5.39 4.14
C SER A 103 9.90 -5.88 3.14
N THR A 104 8.62 -5.61 3.38
CA THR A 104 7.54 -5.99 2.48
C THR A 104 7.62 -5.21 1.18
N TYR A 105 7.84 -3.90 1.26
CA TYR A 105 8.02 -3.05 0.09
C TYR A 105 9.17 -3.54 -0.79
N ASP A 106 10.34 -3.78 -0.19
CA ASP A 106 11.53 -4.23 -0.92
C ASP A 106 11.31 -5.60 -1.56
N MET A 107 10.61 -6.49 -0.87
CA MET A 107 10.28 -7.82 -1.39
C MET A 107 9.43 -7.73 -2.66
N VAL A 108 8.38 -6.92 -2.63
CA VAL A 108 7.48 -6.76 -3.79
C VAL A 108 8.18 -6.01 -4.93
N MET A 109 8.98 -4.99 -4.62
CA MET A 109 9.78 -4.28 -5.63
C MET A 109 10.73 -5.23 -6.36
N LYS A 110 11.33 -6.17 -5.64
CA LYS A 110 12.22 -7.18 -6.21
C LYS A 110 11.45 -8.25 -6.98
N ASN A 111 10.33 -8.70 -6.43
CA ASN A 111 9.51 -9.76 -7.00
C ASN A 111 8.03 -9.33 -7.00
N PRO A 112 7.56 -8.63 -8.03
CA PRO A 112 6.17 -8.14 -8.06
C PRO A 112 5.11 -9.24 -7.99
N ASN A 113 5.45 -10.48 -8.32
CA ASN A 113 4.57 -11.62 -8.15
C ASN A 113 4.21 -11.89 -6.69
N GLU A 114 4.97 -11.34 -5.73
CA GLU A 114 4.68 -11.45 -4.30
C GLU A 114 3.57 -10.49 -3.85
N PHE A 115 3.14 -9.58 -4.69
CA PHE A 115 2.06 -8.63 -4.38
C PHE A 115 0.84 -9.36 -3.79
N TRP A 116 0.37 -10.39 -4.47
CA TRP A 116 -0.81 -11.13 -4.03
C TRP A 116 -0.54 -12.06 -2.85
N GLY A 117 0.72 -12.46 -2.63
CA GLY A 117 1.10 -13.17 -1.41
C GLY A 117 0.92 -12.32 -0.17
N VAL A 118 1.09 -11.02 -0.31
CA VAL A 118 0.88 -10.05 0.79
C VAL A 118 -0.57 -9.58 0.84
N PHE A 119 -1.10 -9.07 -0.28
CA PHE A 119 -2.42 -8.43 -0.31
C PHE A 119 -3.56 -9.43 -0.41
N GLY A 120 -3.35 -10.59 -1.00
CA GLY A 120 -4.40 -11.57 -1.22
C GLY A 120 -5.06 -12.05 0.07
N ASN A 121 -4.31 -12.13 1.17
CA ASN A 121 -4.85 -12.53 2.46
C ASN A 121 -5.90 -11.55 3.02
N VAL A 122 -5.79 -10.28 2.65
CA VAL A 122 -6.72 -9.24 3.10
C VAL A 122 -7.75 -8.88 2.04
N TYR A 123 -7.48 -9.18 0.76
CA TYR A 123 -8.40 -8.89 -0.34
C TYR A 123 -9.75 -9.59 -0.16
N ASN A 124 -9.74 -10.83 0.35
CA ASN A 124 -10.94 -11.61 0.60
C ASN A 124 -11.64 -11.22 1.92
N MET A 125 -11.04 -10.37 2.72
CA MET A 125 -11.68 -9.79 3.90
C MET A 125 -12.43 -8.54 3.45
N MET A 126 -13.65 -8.38 3.90
CA MET A 126 -14.60 -7.39 3.39
C MET A 126 -14.17 -5.92 3.57
N ASP A 127 -13.15 -5.64 4.38
CA ASP A 127 -12.70 -4.28 4.67
C ASP A 127 -11.24 -4.11 4.25
N THR A 128 -11.02 -3.94 2.94
CA THR A 128 -9.68 -3.75 2.38
C THR A 128 -9.32 -2.27 2.23
N GLU A 129 -9.92 -1.42 3.01
CA GLU A 129 -9.67 0.01 2.96
C GLU A 129 -8.19 0.30 3.23
N CYS A 130 -7.65 1.25 2.52
CA CYS A 130 -6.22 1.33 2.35
C CYS A 130 -5.52 2.25 3.35
N PHE A 131 -4.26 1.95 3.60
CA PHE A 131 -3.34 2.78 4.38
C PHE A 131 -3.32 4.25 3.91
N GLY A 132 -3.48 4.47 2.60
CA GLY A 132 -3.47 5.81 2.02
C GLY A 132 -4.51 6.77 2.59
N TYR A 133 -5.58 6.26 3.18
CA TYR A 133 -6.60 7.11 3.80
C TYR A 133 -6.10 7.91 5.01
N ILE A 134 -4.99 7.51 5.62
CA ILE A 134 -4.42 8.26 6.74
C ILE A 134 -3.94 9.67 6.33
N PHE A 135 -3.69 9.87 5.03
CA PHE A 135 -3.27 11.16 4.48
C PHE A 135 -4.44 12.07 4.12
N GLN A 136 -5.66 11.55 4.12
CA GLN A 136 -6.83 12.38 3.81
C GLN A 136 -7.09 13.35 4.96
N GLU A 137 -7.40 14.60 4.60
CA GLU A 137 -7.84 15.56 5.59
C GLU A 137 -9.25 15.16 6.03
N PHE A 138 -9.44 15.07 7.34
CA PHE A 138 -10.74 14.87 7.91
C PHE A 138 -11.27 16.24 8.29
N ASP A 139 -12.09 16.75 7.42
CA ASP A 139 -12.80 17.99 7.70
C ASP A 139 -13.92 17.74 8.70
#